data_cc895ce83a37427b64c73cdcac7146ce
#
_entry.id   cc895ce83a37427b64c73cdcac7146ce
#
_cell.length_a   1.000
_cell.length_b   1.000
_cell.length_c   1.000
_cell.angle_alpha   90.00
_cell.angle_beta   90.00
_cell.angle_gamma   90.00
#
_symmetry.space_group_name_H-M   'P 1'
#
loop_
_entity.id
_entity.type
_entity.pdbx_description
1 polymer ?
#
loop_
_entity_poly.entity_id
_entity_poly.type
_entity_poly.pdbx_seq_one_letter_code
_entity_poly.pdbx_strand_id
1 'polypeptide(L)' 'MINFMKLYQIHTGFYDSKDVSKGFYEGHTNLFVCAKDETDARKKVKSKKEFKKFKMHIDGIQEITLVDNYKVQLKKV' A
#
# COMPACT_ATOMS: atom_id res chain seq x y z
N MET A 1 26.47 -4.82 -1.24
CA MET A 1 25.29 -5.56 -1.77
C MET A 1 24.31 -4.58 -2.39
N ILE A 2 23.87 -4.85 -3.60
CA ILE A 2 22.96 -3.96 -4.30
C ILE A 2 21.56 -4.14 -3.68
N ASN A 3 20.93 -3.03 -3.35
CA ASN A 3 19.56 -3.03 -2.84
C ASN A 3 18.58 -2.86 -4.00
N PHE A 4 17.85 -3.92 -4.34
CA PHE A 4 16.84 -3.88 -5.40
C PHE A 4 15.44 -3.54 -4.91
N MET A 5 15.32 -3.19 -3.64
CA MET A 5 14.01 -2.85 -3.08
C MET A 5 13.52 -1.51 -3.61
N LYS A 6 12.22 -1.44 -3.85
CA LYS A 6 11.52 -0.27 -4.34
C LYS A 6 10.44 0.13 -3.35
N LEU A 7 10.14 1.41 -3.29
CA LEU A 7 9.05 1.91 -2.46
C LEU A 7 7.76 1.94 -3.27
N TYR A 8 6.73 1.29 -2.76
CA TYR A 8 5.41 1.28 -3.39
C TYR A 8 4.38 1.96 -2.50
N GLN A 9 3.61 2.84 -3.12
CA GLN A 9 2.39 3.38 -2.56
C GLN A 9 1.23 2.55 -3.07
N ILE A 10 0.41 2.04 -2.17
CA ILE A 10 -0.70 1.18 -2.52
C ILE A 10 -1.98 1.86 -2.07
N HIS A 11 -2.78 2.26 -3.05
CA HIS A 11 -4.09 2.84 -2.80
C HIS A 11 -5.06 1.71 -2.50
N THR A 12 -5.63 1.72 -1.30
CA THR A 12 -6.55 0.69 -0.85
C THR A 12 -7.93 1.25 -0.60
N GLY A 13 -8.92 0.41 -0.79
CA GLY A 13 -10.29 0.71 -0.45
C GLY A 13 -10.83 -0.27 0.59
N PHE A 14 -11.80 0.15 1.32
CA PHE A 14 -12.51 -0.70 2.27
C PHE A 14 -13.92 -0.17 2.47
N TYR A 15 -14.84 -1.09 2.74
CA TYR A 15 -16.22 -0.71 3.03
C TYR A 15 -16.38 -0.53 4.53
N ASP A 16 -17.12 0.52 4.90
CA ASP A 16 -17.46 0.75 6.29
C ASP A 16 -18.33 -0.39 6.79
N SER A 17 -17.78 -1.16 7.73
CA SER A 17 -18.49 -2.29 8.33
C SER A 17 -19.36 -1.87 9.52
N LYS A 18 -19.28 -0.60 9.91
CA LYS A 18 -20.09 -0.07 11.02
C LYS A 18 -21.37 0.56 10.48
N ASP A 19 -22.38 0.52 11.29
CA ASP A 19 -23.78 0.66 10.92
C ASP A 19 -24.24 2.00 10.33
N VAL A 20 -23.42 3.03 10.32
CA VAL A 20 -23.86 4.35 9.87
C VAL A 20 -24.18 4.36 8.38
N SER A 21 -23.39 3.65 7.58
CA SER A 21 -23.57 3.59 6.13
C SER A 21 -24.01 2.22 5.66
N LYS A 22 -23.98 1.20 6.50
CA LYS A 22 -24.30 -0.21 6.17
C LYS A 22 -23.54 -0.71 4.94
N GLY A 23 -22.27 -0.30 4.83
CA GLY A 23 -21.41 -0.71 3.72
C GLY A 23 -21.60 0.07 2.43
N PHE A 24 -22.39 1.13 2.43
CA PHE A 24 -22.58 1.97 1.25
C PHE A 24 -21.43 2.96 1.03
N TYR A 25 -20.69 3.30 2.07
CA TYR A 25 -19.54 4.18 1.93
C TYR A 25 -18.26 3.40 1.84
N GLU A 26 -17.47 3.72 0.84
CA GLU A 26 -16.14 3.17 0.65
C GLU A 26 -15.12 4.17 1.16
N GLY A 27 -14.29 3.72 2.09
CA GLY A 27 -13.16 4.50 2.55
C GLY A 27 -11.94 4.16 1.72
N HIS A 28 -11.00 5.10 1.63
CA HIS A 28 -9.74 4.91 0.92
C HIS A 28 -8.58 5.38 1.79
N THR A 29 -7.48 4.68 1.68
CA THR A 29 -6.22 5.08 2.32
C THR A 29 -5.05 4.56 1.51
N ASN A 30 -3.87 5.07 1.80
CA ASN A 30 -2.65 4.61 1.17
C ASN A 30 -1.79 3.86 2.19
N LEU A 31 -1.30 2.70 1.79
CA LEU A 31 -0.31 1.95 2.54
C LEU A 31 0.99 1.95 1.76
N PHE A 32 2.10 1.81 2.46
CA PHE A 32 3.42 1.82 1.83
C PHE A 32 4.14 0.53 2.16
N VAL A 33 4.80 -0.05 1.15
CA VAL A 33 5.64 -1.22 1.33
C VAL A 33 6.92 -1.06 0.53
N CYS A 34 7.99 -1.70 1.01
CA CYS A 34 9.21 -1.86 0.23
C CYS A 34 9.22 -3.28 -0.32
N ALA A 35 9.38 -3.43 -1.62
CA ALA A 35 9.27 -4.71 -2.30
C ALA A 35 10.18 -4.77 -3.51
N LYS A 36 10.44 -5.95 -4.01
CA LYS A 36 11.29 -6.15 -5.19
C LYS A 36 10.58 -5.74 -6.48
N ASP A 37 9.29 -6.00 -6.54
CA ASP A 37 8.46 -5.71 -7.69
C ASP A 37 7.00 -5.57 -7.25
N GLU A 38 6.11 -5.33 -8.21
CA GLU A 38 4.70 -5.13 -7.94
C GLU A 38 4.04 -6.38 -7.34
N THR A 39 4.40 -7.56 -7.82
CA THR A 39 3.86 -8.83 -7.29
C THR A 39 4.22 -9.00 -5.82
N ASP A 40 5.48 -8.73 -5.48
CA ASP A 40 5.95 -8.78 -4.09
C ASP A 40 5.24 -7.72 -3.23
N ALA A 41 5.03 -6.52 -3.79
CA ALA A 41 4.32 -5.45 -3.10
C ALA A 41 2.87 -5.85 -2.75
N ARG A 42 2.18 -6.52 -3.68
CA ARG A 42 0.83 -7.03 -3.45
C ARG A 42 0.79 -8.03 -2.31
N LYS A 43 1.74 -8.94 -2.27
CA LYS A 43 1.85 -9.93 -1.19
C LYS A 43 2.08 -9.24 0.16
N LYS A 44 3.00 -8.29 0.19
CA LYS A 44 3.38 -7.62 1.44
C LYS A 44 2.26 -6.76 2.00
N VAL A 45 1.53 -6.03 1.15
CA VAL A 45 0.42 -5.20 1.66
C VAL A 45 -0.69 -6.07 2.22
N LYS A 46 -0.98 -7.21 1.58
CA LYS A 46 -2.03 -8.12 2.04
C LYS A 46 -1.70 -8.76 3.40
N SER A 47 -0.43 -8.81 3.77
CA SER A 47 -0.01 -9.34 5.07
C SER A 47 -0.08 -8.30 6.19
N LYS A 48 -0.30 -7.04 5.88
CA LYS A 48 -0.39 -5.99 6.89
C LYS A 48 -1.66 -6.12 7.73
N LYS A 49 -1.55 -5.78 9.01
CA LYS A 49 -2.67 -5.88 9.95
C LYS A 49 -3.86 -5.05 9.50
N GLU A 50 -3.62 -3.82 9.05
CA GLU A 50 -4.67 -2.90 8.59
C GLU A 50 -5.42 -3.49 7.41
N PHE A 51 -4.69 -4.07 6.45
CA PHE A 51 -5.29 -4.66 5.27
C PHE A 51 -6.25 -5.78 5.63
N LYS A 52 -5.83 -6.65 6.53
CA LYS A 52 -6.66 -7.78 6.99
C LYS A 52 -7.83 -7.31 7.85
N LYS A 53 -7.57 -6.39 8.78
CA LYS A 53 -8.56 -5.91 9.73
C LYS A 53 -9.75 -5.25 9.03
N PHE A 54 -9.47 -4.42 8.04
CA PHE A 54 -10.51 -3.69 7.31
C PHE A 54 -10.98 -4.41 6.06
N LYS A 55 -10.49 -5.62 5.80
CA LYS A 55 -10.82 -6.40 4.59
C LYS A 55 -10.66 -5.55 3.33
N MET A 56 -9.50 -4.93 3.22
CA MET A 56 -9.20 -3.99 2.15
C MET A 56 -9.07 -4.68 0.80
N HIS A 57 -9.23 -3.89 -0.26
CA HIS A 57 -8.88 -4.29 -1.62
C HIS A 57 -7.89 -3.29 -2.18
N ILE A 58 -7.16 -3.69 -3.20
CA ILE A 58 -6.16 -2.86 -3.85
C ILE A 58 -6.80 -2.15 -5.04
N ASP A 59 -6.79 -0.82 -5.01
CA ASP A 59 -7.30 0.01 -6.11
C ASP A 59 -6.20 0.51 -7.02
N GLY A 60 -4.98 0.57 -6.55
CA GLY A 60 -3.84 0.99 -7.37
C GLY A 60 -2.53 0.74 -6.66
N ILE A 61 -1.48 0.59 -7.45
CA ILE A 61 -0.10 0.44 -6.97
C ILE A 61 0.78 1.35 -7.81
N GLN A 62 1.64 2.09 -7.13
CA GLN A 62 2.57 2.99 -7.80
C GLN A 62 3.94 2.94 -7.13
N GLU A 63 4.98 2.77 -7.93
CA GLU A 63 6.34 2.91 -7.43
C GLU A 63 6.64 4.40 -7.23
N ILE A 64 7.19 4.75 -6.08
CA ILE A 64 7.59 6.12 -5.77
C ILE A 64 9.09 6.24 -6.01
N THR A 65 9.46 6.97 -7.06
CA THR A 65 10.86 7.17 -7.43
C THR A 65 11.36 8.58 -7.18
N LEU A 66 10.45 9.55 -7.25
CA LEU A 66 10.78 10.97 -7.07
C LEU A 66 9.76 11.63 -6.16
N VAL A 67 10.22 12.46 -5.26
CA VAL A 67 9.38 13.34 -4.44
C VAL A 67 10.05 14.70 -4.37
N ASP A 68 9.36 15.75 -4.80
CA ASP A 68 9.87 17.14 -4.75
C ASP A 68 11.24 17.31 -5.41
N ASN A 69 11.44 16.63 -6.55
CA ASN A 69 12.71 16.60 -7.29
C ASN A 69 13.85 15.84 -6.57
N TYR A 70 13.52 15.11 -5.52
CA TYR A 70 14.47 14.22 -4.86
C TYR A 70 14.26 12.78 -5.29
N LYS A 71 15.35 12.12 -5.61
CA LYS A 71 15.31 10.69 -5.91
C LYS A 71 15.13 9.90 -4.62
N VAL A 72 14.16 8.99 -4.61
CA VAL A 72 13.94 8.11 -3.46
C VAL A 72 14.97 6.99 -3.48
N GLN A 73 15.64 6.80 -2.36
CA GLN A 73 16.57 5.69 -2.15
C GLN A 73 16.22 4.99 -0.85
N LEU A 74 16.23 3.67 -0.88
CA LEU A 74 15.95 2.85 0.28
C LEU A 74 17.21 2.31 0.88
N LYS A 75 17.31 2.38 2.20
CA LYS A 75 18.44 1.84 2.95
C LYS A 75 17.90 0.92 4.03
N LYS A 76 18.36 -0.33 4.02
CA LYS A 76 17.96 -1.27 5.05
C LYS A 76 18.64 -0.92 6.37
N VAL A 77 17.87 -0.91 7.45
CA VAL A 77 18.36 -0.66 8.80
C VAL A 77 18.86 -1.92 9.47
#